data_7945a6102f7945663cd869ca5ddb1976
#
_entry.id   7945a6102f7945663cd869ca5ddb1976
#
_cell.length_a   1.000
_cell.length_b   1.000
_cell.length_c   1.000
_cell.angle_alpha   90.00
_cell.angle_beta   90.00
_cell.angle_gamma   90.00
#
_symmetry.space_group_name_H-M   'P 1'
#
loop_
_entity.id
_entity.type
_entity.pdbx_description
1 polymer ?
#
loop_
_entity_poly.entity_id
_entity_poly.type
_entity_poly.pdbx_seq_one_letter_code
_entity_poly.pdbx_strand_id
1 'polypeptide(L)'
;MTDPIMQAYLEVERTMRQYNDVLEAQVVALRSSESSDPTKLERLTHGAKAMRDSSSIFLSYAKFVAYGMPDSEELVEGDLQS
;
A
#
# COMPACT_ATOMS: atom_id res chain seq x y z
N MET A 1 26.53 6.72 -7.58
CA MET A 1 25.51 7.78 -7.63
C MET A 1 24.13 7.14 -7.56
N THR A 2 23.27 7.63 -6.69
CA THR A 2 21.97 7.01 -6.47
C THR A 2 20.95 7.59 -7.45
N ASP A 3 20.18 6.72 -8.09
CA ASP A 3 19.14 7.12 -9.01
C ASP A 3 18.03 7.86 -8.23
N PRO A 4 17.73 9.13 -8.58
CA PRO A 4 16.70 9.87 -7.86
C PRO A 4 15.32 9.21 -7.91
N ILE A 5 14.97 8.57 -9.02
CA ILE A 5 13.67 7.90 -9.13
C ILE A 5 13.63 6.70 -8.20
N MET A 6 14.69 5.93 -8.16
CA MET A 6 14.75 4.77 -7.25
C MET A 6 14.66 5.20 -5.79
N GLN A 7 15.37 6.28 -5.43
CA GLN A 7 15.30 6.78 -4.05
C GLN A 7 13.90 7.25 -3.69
N ALA A 8 13.24 7.97 -4.60
CA ALA A 8 11.88 8.44 -4.37
C ALA A 8 10.92 7.26 -4.24
N TYR A 9 11.10 6.24 -5.08
CA TYR A 9 10.28 5.02 -5.02
C TYR A 9 10.41 4.34 -3.66
N LEU A 10 11.64 4.16 -3.18
CA LEU A 10 11.86 3.48 -1.90
C LEU A 10 11.20 4.25 -0.74
N GLU A 11 11.25 5.57 -0.79
CA GLU A 11 10.60 6.40 0.23
C GLU A 11 9.08 6.27 0.18
N VAL A 12 8.50 6.31 -1.00
CA VAL A 12 7.05 6.13 -1.17
C VAL A 12 6.62 4.74 -0.69
N GLU A 13 7.38 3.71 -1.08
CA GLU A 13 7.08 2.35 -0.64
C GLU A 13 7.07 2.24 0.88
N ARG A 14 8.11 2.77 1.52
CA ARG A 14 8.22 2.74 2.97
C ARG A 14 7.03 3.46 3.63
N THR A 15 6.71 4.63 3.13
CA THR A 15 5.66 5.46 3.72
C THR A 15 4.27 4.84 3.51
N MET A 16 4.03 4.28 2.34
CA MET A 16 2.74 3.63 2.07
C MET A 16 2.55 2.38 2.93
N ARG A 17 3.60 1.58 3.12
CA ARG A 17 3.54 0.41 4.00
C ARG A 17 3.24 0.85 5.44
N GLN A 18 3.91 1.89 5.90
CA GLN A 18 3.67 2.42 7.25
C GLN A 18 2.22 2.90 7.40
N TYR A 19 1.71 3.61 6.41
CA TYR A 19 0.34 4.11 6.43
C TYR A 19 -0.67 2.95 6.50
N ASN A 20 -0.47 1.92 5.69
CA ASN A 20 -1.35 0.76 5.68
C ASN A 20 -1.29 0.01 7.01
N ASP A 21 -0.11 -0.09 7.61
CA ASP A 21 0.05 -0.73 8.92
C ASP A 21 -0.72 0.03 9.99
N VAL A 22 -0.68 1.36 9.95
CA VAL A 22 -1.42 2.20 10.89
C VAL A 22 -2.93 1.98 10.72
N LEU A 23 -3.41 1.92 9.47
CA LEU A 23 -4.83 1.68 9.21
C LEU A 23 -5.27 0.33 9.74
N GLU A 24 -4.48 -0.72 9.53
CA GLU A 24 -4.80 -2.04 10.06
C GLU A 24 -4.82 -2.06 11.59
N ALA A 25 -3.85 -1.40 12.22
CA ALA A 25 -3.81 -1.32 13.67
C ALA A 25 -5.05 -0.61 14.20
N GLN A 26 -5.52 0.42 13.52
CA GLN A 26 -6.72 1.13 13.92
C GLN A 26 -7.97 0.28 13.75
N VAL A 27 -8.04 -0.53 12.69
CA VAL A 27 -9.15 -1.46 12.50
C VAL A 27 -9.21 -2.45 13.67
N VAL A 28 -8.06 -3.02 14.03
CA VAL A 28 -7.98 -3.96 15.14
C VAL A 28 -8.39 -3.29 16.47
N ALA A 29 -7.91 -2.06 16.69
CA ALA A 29 -8.24 -1.33 17.92
C ALA A 29 -9.75 -1.06 18.03
N LEU A 30 -10.39 -0.65 16.92
CA LEU A 30 -11.83 -0.41 16.91
C LEU A 30 -12.62 -1.70 17.10
N ARG A 31 -12.16 -2.79 16.49
CA ARG A 31 -12.84 -4.07 16.61
C ARG A 31 -12.83 -4.58 18.06
N SER A 32 -11.76 -4.28 18.78
CA SER A 32 -11.59 -4.69 20.18
C SER A 32 -12.26 -3.74 21.18
N SER A 33 -12.71 -2.58 20.73
CA SER A 33 -13.31 -1.57 21.60
C SER A 33 -14.80 -1.84 21.80
N GLU A 34 -15.26 -1.89 23.04
CA GLU A 34 -16.67 -2.09 23.35
C GLU A 34 -17.52 -0.88 23.00
N SER A 35 -16.90 0.29 22.91
CA SER A 35 -17.62 1.53 22.62
C SER A 35 -17.53 1.94 21.15
N SER A 36 -16.99 1.09 20.28
CA SER A 36 -16.81 1.44 18.90
C SER A 36 -18.15 1.45 18.14
N ASP A 37 -18.28 2.43 17.26
CA ASP A 37 -19.42 2.55 16.35
C ASP A 37 -19.26 1.53 15.23
N PRO A 38 -20.23 0.59 15.06
CA PRO A 38 -20.12 -0.42 14.00
C PRO A 38 -20.00 0.18 12.59
N THR A 39 -20.65 1.31 12.35
CA THR A 39 -20.57 1.99 11.06
C THR A 39 -19.18 2.52 10.80
N LYS A 40 -18.55 3.08 11.82
CA LYS A 40 -17.18 3.59 11.72
C LYS A 40 -16.20 2.45 11.47
N LEU A 41 -16.38 1.33 12.17
CA LEU A 41 -15.54 0.15 11.98
C LEU A 41 -15.66 -0.38 10.55
N GLU A 42 -16.89 -0.47 10.05
CA GLU A 42 -17.13 -0.95 8.69
C GLU A 42 -16.46 -0.05 7.66
N ARG A 43 -16.65 1.27 7.80
CA ARG A 43 -16.05 2.23 6.88
C ARG A 43 -14.54 2.19 6.90
N LEU A 44 -13.96 2.09 8.08
CA LEU A 44 -12.50 2.03 8.20
C LEU A 44 -11.95 0.72 7.62
N THR A 45 -12.65 -0.39 7.86
CA THR A 45 -12.25 -1.69 7.30
C THR A 45 -12.24 -1.64 5.77
N HIS A 46 -13.29 -1.09 5.17
CA HIS A 46 -13.38 -0.94 3.72
C HIS A 46 -12.30 0.00 3.20
N GLY A 47 -12.10 1.14 3.89
CA GLY A 47 -11.08 2.10 3.50
C GLY A 47 -9.69 1.53 3.58
N ALA A 48 -9.39 0.78 4.63
CA ALA A 48 -8.08 0.15 4.80
C ALA A 48 -7.80 -0.86 3.67
N LYS A 49 -8.81 -1.64 3.30
CA LYS A 49 -8.66 -2.60 2.21
C LYS A 49 -8.44 -1.87 0.88
N ALA A 50 -9.23 -0.82 0.62
CA ALA A 50 -9.10 -0.05 -0.61
C ALA A 50 -7.71 0.61 -0.70
N MET A 51 -7.21 1.14 0.40
CA MET A 51 -5.88 1.75 0.43
C MET A 51 -4.79 0.72 0.18
N ARG A 52 -4.91 -0.46 0.77
CA ARG A 52 -3.94 -1.53 0.55
C ARG A 52 -3.93 -1.94 -0.91
N ASP A 53 -5.10 -2.16 -1.50
CA ASP A 53 -5.22 -2.59 -2.89
C ASP A 53 -4.69 -1.52 -3.84
N SER A 54 -5.05 -0.25 -3.60
CA SER A 54 -4.59 0.87 -4.42
C SER A 54 -3.08 1.07 -4.31
N SER A 55 -2.55 0.96 -3.09
CA SER A 55 -1.11 1.10 -2.85
C SER A 55 -0.33 0.01 -3.60
N SER A 56 -0.85 -1.21 -3.58
CA SER A 56 -0.22 -2.33 -4.25
C SER A 56 -0.11 -2.08 -5.75
N ILE A 57 -1.19 -1.59 -6.35
CA ILE A 57 -1.21 -1.25 -7.77
C ILE A 57 -0.24 -0.10 -8.06
N PHE A 58 -0.33 0.96 -7.26
CA PHE A 58 0.55 2.12 -7.42
C PHE A 58 2.02 1.71 -7.33
N LEU A 59 2.37 0.93 -6.30
CA LEU A 59 3.75 0.54 -6.06
C LEU A 59 4.28 -0.38 -7.16
N SER A 60 3.43 -1.21 -7.76
CA SER A 60 3.84 -2.06 -8.87
C SER A 60 4.28 -1.21 -10.06
N TYR A 61 3.51 -0.18 -10.41
CA TYR A 61 3.89 0.71 -11.49
C TYR A 61 5.06 1.60 -11.12
N ALA A 62 5.11 2.08 -9.89
CA ALA A 62 6.23 2.89 -9.42
C ALA A 62 7.54 2.10 -9.47
N LYS A 63 7.48 0.83 -9.09
CA LYS A 63 8.63 -0.07 -9.17
C LYS A 63 9.09 -0.27 -10.61
N PHE A 64 8.12 -0.45 -11.51
CA PHE A 64 8.42 -0.59 -12.94
C PHE A 64 9.18 0.63 -13.45
N VAL A 65 8.71 1.83 -13.10
CA VAL A 65 9.39 3.06 -13.51
C VAL A 65 10.76 3.17 -12.86
N ALA A 66 10.87 2.81 -11.57
CA ALA A 66 12.13 2.91 -10.83
C ALA A 66 13.22 1.99 -11.42
N TYR A 67 12.80 0.87 -12.00
CA TYR A 67 13.74 -0.08 -12.62
C TYR A 67 14.01 0.25 -14.09
N GLY A 68 13.58 1.41 -14.57
CA GLY A 68 13.87 1.85 -15.92
C GLY A 68 12.94 1.31 -16.98
N MET A 69 11.75 0.91 -16.58
CA MET A 69 10.70 0.43 -17.49
C MET A 69 11.19 -0.72 -18.41
N PRO A 70 11.55 -1.86 -17.80
CA PRO A 70 12.05 -3.00 -18.57
C PRO A 70 11.01 -3.47 -19.59
N ASP A 71 11.49 -4.13 -20.67
CA ASP A 71 10.62 -4.60 -21.75
C ASP A 71 9.60 -5.64 -21.30
N SER A 72 9.87 -6.33 -20.19
CA SER A 72 8.99 -7.37 -19.69
C SER A 72 8.02 -6.82 -18.65
N GLU A 73 6.73 -6.96 -18.92
CA GLU A 73 5.69 -6.58 -17.96
C GLU A 73 5.51 -7.61 -16.85
N GLU A 74 6.19 -8.75 -16.94
CA GLU A 74 6.08 -9.81 -15.94
C GLU A 74 6.42 -9.34 -14.54
N LEU A 75 7.35 -8.38 -14.41
CA LEU A 75 7.70 -7.81 -13.11
C LEU A 75 6.50 -7.14 -12.45
N VAL A 76 5.73 -6.39 -13.22
CA VAL A 76 4.55 -5.71 -12.70
C VAL A 76 3.44 -6.70 -12.39
N GLU A 77 3.18 -7.63 -13.32
CA GLU A 77 2.15 -8.65 -13.13
C GLU A 77 2.46 -9.55 -11.94
N GLY A 78 3.72 -9.93 -11.77
CA GLY A 78 4.14 -10.73 -10.63
C GLY A 78 3.85 -10.04 -9.31
N ASP A 79 4.12 -8.73 -9.23
CA ASP A 79 3.86 -7.96 -8.02
C ASP A 79 2.36 -7.82 -7.76
N LEU A 80 1.56 -7.72 -8.80
CA LEU A 80 0.10 -7.62 -8.64
C LEU A 80 -0.53 -8.92 -8.15
N GLN A 81 0.07 -10.05 -8.46
CA GLN A 81 -0.46 -11.35 -8.10
C GLN A 81 0.01 -11.84 -6.74
N SER A 82 1.03 -11.23 -6.20
CA SER A 82 1.54 -11.58 -4.87
C SER A 82 0.83 -10.77 -3.78
#